data_a5f5b1dc60d70f8246af383f0f3afe1f
#
_entry.id   a5f5b1dc60d70f8246af383f0f3afe1f
#
_cell.length_a   1.000
_cell.length_b   1.000
_cell.length_c   1.000
_cell.angle_alpha   90.00
_cell.angle_beta   90.00
_cell.angle_gamma   90.00
#
_symmetry.space_group_name_H-M   'P 1'
#
loop_
_entity.id
_entity.type
_entity.pdbx_description
1 polymer ?
#
loop_
_entity_poly.entity_id
_entity_poly.type
_entity_poly.pdbx_seq_one_letter_code
_entity_poly.pdbx_strand_id
1 'polypeptide(L)'
;MKHILTFFVAAALSVAAYASDSLSVVYRIRLDQDIDKAAERIVVKGLEKADEAGADYVLLDLDTYGGAVDAADSIRTAILRYEKPVIAYINMQAASAGALISIACDSIYMRTGSSIGAATVVNQSGEVMPDKYQSFMRGMMRATAQATGRDPKIAESMVDTANVLSLTPEEAIAVGYCEGKAESVDEAIRAVVGGNEFIVKNMEDDMTWLDRLIQLLLNPLLQSIFMMMIIGGIFVEIRTPGIG
;
A
#
# COMPACT_ATOMS: atom_id res chain seq x y z
N MET A 1 30.08 8.52 74.22
CA MET A 1 28.90 8.12 73.39
C MET A 1 29.09 8.74 72.01
N LYS A 2 29.55 7.93 71.07
CA LYS A 2 29.98 8.36 69.75
C LYS A 2 28.82 8.14 68.78
N HIS A 3 28.31 9.21 68.16
CA HIS A 3 27.34 9.14 67.09
C HIS A 3 28.05 8.80 65.81
N ILE A 4 27.83 7.61 65.29
CA ILE A 4 28.26 7.19 63.98
C ILE A 4 27.22 7.68 62.99
N LEU A 5 27.56 8.72 62.26
CA LEU A 5 26.78 9.28 61.12
C LEU A 5 27.04 8.41 59.90
N THR A 6 26.12 7.52 59.61
CA THR A 6 26.19 6.69 58.43
C THR A 6 25.71 7.48 57.21
N PHE A 7 26.65 7.92 56.38
CA PHE A 7 26.34 8.55 55.09
C PHE A 7 25.88 7.48 54.11
N PHE A 8 24.61 7.38 53.86
CA PHE A 8 24.08 6.64 52.73
C PHE A 8 24.34 7.48 51.46
N VAL A 9 25.38 7.17 50.75
CA VAL A 9 25.57 7.62 49.37
C VAL A 9 24.61 6.82 48.49
N ALA A 10 23.44 7.35 48.23
CA ALA A 10 22.57 6.86 47.21
C ALA A 10 23.22 7.15 45.84
N ALA A 11 23.96 6.16 45.32
CA ALA A 11 24.39 6.14 43.96
C ALA A 11 23.11 6.00 43.10
N ALA A 12 22.58 7.15 42.66
CA ALA A 12 21.61 7.20 41.59
C ALA A 12 22.34 6.68 40.32
N LEU A 13 22.20 5.38 40.08
CA LEU A 13 22.44 4.82 38.75
C LEU A 13 21.39 5.43 37.83
N SER A 14 21.73 6.55 37.22
CA SER A 14 21.11 7.01 36.00
C SER A 14 21.46 5.92 34.95
N VAL A 15 20.55 4.96 34.81
CA VAL A 15 20.47 4.15 33.60
C VAL A 15 20.09 5.15 32.51
N ALA A 16 21.12 5.79 31.91
CA ALA A 16 20.95 6.35 30.60
C ALA A 16 20.50 5.16 29.72
N ALA A 17 19.21 5.13 29.44
CA ALA A 17 18.75 4.34 28.33
C ALA A 17 19.52 4.87 27.12
N TYR A 18 20.57 4.19 26.76
CA TYR A 18 21.14 4.29 25.44
C TYR A 18 19.97 3.89 24.55
N ALA A 19 19.29 4.88 23.98
CA ALA A 19 18.55 4.66 22.75
C ALA A 19 19.62 4.06 21.84
N SER A 20 19.58 2.76 21.66
CA SER A 20 20.36 2.09 20.63
C SER A 20 20.00 2.86 19.36
N ASP A 21 20.99 3.53 18.76
CA ASP A 21 20.89 3.99 17.38
C ASP A 21 20.75 2.73 16.50
N SER A 22 19.63 2.05 16.64
CA SER A 22 19.31 0.90 15.82
C SER A 22 18.89 1.46 14.47
N LEU A 23 19.70 1.18 13.49
CA LEU A 23 19.45 1.48 12.11
C LEU A 23 18.11 0.82 11.71
N SER A 24 17.10 1.62 11.44
CA SER A 24 15.77 1.11 11.06
C SER A 24 15.81 0.56 9.65
N VAL A 25 15.26 -0.62 9.44
CA VAL A 25 15.15 -1.25 8.14
C VAL A 25 13.75 -0.99 7.58
N VAL A 26 13.68 -0.28 6.45
CA VAL A 26 12.43 -0.01 5.73
C VAL A 26 12.40 -0.82 4.44
N TYR A 27 11.36 -1.62 4.27
CA TYR A 27 11.16 -2.40 3.06
C TYR A 27 10.21 -1.68 2.12
N ARG A 28 10.70 -1.24 0.97
CA ARG A 28 9.92 -0.50 -0.03
C ARG A 28 9.32 -1.45 -1.05
N ILE A 29 8.01 -1.34 -1.23
CA ILE A 29 7.23 -2.03 -2.26
C ILE A 29 6.66 -0.96 -3.18
N ARG A 30 7.02 -1.00 -4.44
CA ARG A 30 6.53 -0.07 -5.45
C ARG A 30 5.26 -0.60 -6.11
N LEU A 31 4.24 0.25 -6.20
CA LEU A 31 2.93 -0.05 -6.77
C LEU A 31 2.49 1.09 -7.69
N ASP A 32 3.12 1.16 -8.87
CA ASP A 32 2.93 2.19 -9.90
C ASP A 32 2.26 1.62 -11.16
N GLN A 33 1.24 0.79 -10.95
CA GLN A 33 0.51 0.09 -12.00
C GLN A 33 -0.97 -0.05 -11.63
N ASP A 34 -1.78 -0.60 -12.56
CA ASP A 34 -3.16 -0.98 -12.28
C ASP A 34 -3.22 -2.06 -11.18
N ILE A 35 -4.22 -1.96 -10.33
CA ILE A 35 -4.45 -2.93 -9.25
C ILE A 35 -5.13 -4.16 -9.83
N ASP A 36 -4.34 -5.18 -10.10
CA ASP A 36 -4.73 -6.47 -10.65
C ASP A 36 -4.10 -7.63 -9.84
N LYS A 37 -4.17 -8.85 -10.34
CA LYS A 37 -3.56 -10.01 -9.68
C LYS A 37 -2.04 -9.96 -9.62
N ALA A 38 -1.39 -9.22 -10.53
CA ALA A 38 0.06 -9.01 -10.46
C ALA A 38 0.41 -8.03 -9.33
N ALA A 39 -0.34 -6.94 -9.20
CA ALA A 39 -0.22 -5.97 -8.11
C ALA A 39 -0.50 -6.62 -6.74
N GLU A 40 -1.56 -7.43 -6.64
CA GLU A 40 -1.85 -8.22 -5.44
C GLU A 40 -0.66 -9.09 -5.04
N ARG A 41 -0.11 -9.86 -5.99
CA ARG A 41 1.05 -10.70 -5.75
C ARG A 41 2.29 -9.90 -5.29
N ILE A 42 2.53 -8.73 -5.91
CA ILE A 42 3.65 -7.84 -5.53
C ILE A 42 3.52 -7.45 -4.06
N VAL A 43 2.36 -6.97 -3.63
CA VAL A 43 2.20 -6.50 -2.25
C VAL A 43 2.25 -7.67 -1.26
N VAL A 44 1.49 -8.75 -1.49
CA VAL A 44 1.47 -9.89 -0.57
C VAL A 44 2.85 -10.52 -0.42
N LYS A 45 3.55 -10.76 -1.52
CA LYS A 45 4.93 -11.25 -1.50
C LYS A 45 5.92 -10.25 -0.90
N GLY A 46 5.70 -8.96 -1.14
CA GLY A 46 6.52 -7.90 -0.57
C GLY A 46 6.43 -7.86 0.95
N LEU A 47 5.25 -8.05 1.53
CA LEU A 47 5.06 -8.16 2.98
C LEU A 47 5.78 -9.40 3.56
N GLU A 48 5.67 -10.56 2.90
CA GLU A 48 6.41 -11.76 3.29
C GLU A 48 7.94 -11.53 3.29
N LYS A 49 8.45 -10.93 2.21
CA LYS A 49 9.88 -10.61 2.06
C LYS A 49 10.36 -9.54 3.04
N ALA A 50 9.51 -8.58 3.39
CA ALA A 50 9.81 -7.60 4.43
C ALA A 50 10.06 -8.27 5.78
N ASP A 51 9.27 -9.30 6.13
CA ASP A 51 9.50 -10.08 7.33
C ASP A 51 10.80 -10.89 7.27
N GLU A 52 11.05 -11.56 6.14
CA GLU A 52 12.31 -12.29 5.91
C GLU A 52 13.54 -11.37 5.98
N ALA A 53 13.39 -10.13 5.50
CA ALA A 53 14.44 -9.11 5.53
C ALA A 53 14.65 -8.47 6.91
N GLY A 54 13.79 -8.78 7.90
CA GLY A 54 13.83 -8.18 9.23
C GLY A 54 13.46 -6.70 9.21
N ALA A 55 12.57 -6.27 8.30
CA ALA A 55 12.16 -4.88 8.23
C ALA A 55 11.40 -4.44 9.49
N ASP A 56 11.63 -3.21 9.92
CA ASP A 56 10.88 -2.57 11.00
C ASP A 56 9.63 -1.88 10.49
N TYR A 57 9.68 -1.42 9.22
CA TYR A 57 8.59 -0.74 8.51
C TYR A 57 8.47 -1.24 7.08
N VAL A 58 7.27 -1.22 6.55
CA VAL A 58 7.02 -1.38 5.11
C VAL A 58 6.54 -0.06 4.55
N LEU A 59 7.06 0.35 3.39
CA LEU A 59 6.59 1.51 2.66
C LEU A 59 6.02 1.07 1.32
N LEU A 60 4.74 1.36 1.09
CA LEU A 60 4.09 1.25 -0.21
C LEU A 60 4.25 2.58 -0.96
N ASP A 61 5.03 2.56 -2.03
CA ASP A 61 5.19 3.70 -2.94
C ASP A 61 4.13 3.61 -4.03
N LEU A 62 3.07 4.44 -3.88
CA LEU A 62 1.82 4.34 -4.62
C LEU A 62 1.74 5.39 -5.72
N ASP A 63 1.44 4.93 -6.94
CA ASP A 63 1.03 5.78 -8.07
C ASP A 63 0.08 4.97 -8.96
N THR A 64 -1.24 5.01 -8.67
CA THR A 64 -2.21 4.17 -9.37
C THR A 64 -3.56 4.86 -9.55
N TYR A 65 -4.18 4.63 -10.69
CA TYR A 65 -5.56 5.04 -10.96
C TYR A 65 -6.60 4.04 -10.44
N GLY A 66 -6.16 2.93 -9.87
CA GLY A 66 -7.02 1.91 -9.30
C GLY A 66 -7.00 0.60 -10.09
N GLY A 67 -8.10 -0.15 -10.06
CA GLY A 67 -8.20 -1.43 -10.75
C GLY A 67 -9.25 -2.37 -10.13
N ALA A 68 -8.97 -3.66 -10.12
CA ALA A 68 -9.91 -4.70 -9.71
C ALA A 68 -10.19 -4.67 -8.20
N VAL A 69 -11.47 -4.68 -7.85
CA VAL A 69 -11.92 -4.62 -6.44
C VAL A 69 -11.46 -5.84 -5.63
N ASP A 70 -11.46 -7.02 -6.23
CA ASP A 70 -11.02 -8.26 -5.58
C ASP A 70 -9.52 -8.27 -5.25
N ALA A 71 -8.68 -7.75 -6.16
CA ALA A 71 -7.26 -7.58 -5.92
C ALA A 71 -7.01 -6.53 -4.83
N ALA A 72 -7.72 -5.41 -4.87
CA ALA A 72 -7.64 -4.37 -3.85
C ALA A 72 -8.06 -4.87 -2.46
N ASP A 73 -9.12 -5.66 -2.36
CA ASP A 73 -9.58 -6.26 -1.09
C ASP A 73 -8.56 -7.27 -0.53
N SER A 74 -7.93 -8.05 -1.39
CA SER A 74 -6.84 -8.96 -0.99
C SER A 74 -5.65 -8.18 -0.42
N ILE A 75 -5.22 -7.11 -1.11
CA ILE A 75 -4.12 -6.24 -0.66
C ILE A 75 -4.49 -5.58 0.68
N ARG A 76 -5.66 -4.94 0.76
CA ARG A 76 -6.19 -4.34 1.99
C ARG A 76 -6.17 -5.32 3.16
N THR A 77 -6.65 -6.54 2.91
CA THR A 77 -6.72 -7.57 3.95
C THR A 77 -5.35 -8.00 4.41
N ALA A 78 -4.38 -8.11 3.49
CA ALA A 78 -2.99 -8.43 3.84
C ALA A 78 -2.36 -7.33 4.70
N ILE A 79 -2.55 -6.05 4.33
CA ILE A 79 -2.04 -4.90 5.09
C ILE A 79 -2.65 -4.86 6.49
N LEU A 80 -3.99 -4.96 6.63
CA LEU A 80 -4.67 -4.91 7.91
C LEU A 80 -4.30 -6.06 8.87
N ARG A 81 -3.72 -7.15 8.35
CA ARG A 81 -3.25 -8.30 9.14
C ARG A 81 -1.75 -8.27 9.39
N TYR A 82 -1.04 -7.36 8.76
CA TYR A 82 0.39 -7.26 8.93
C TYR A 82 0.71 -6.64 10.29
N GLU A 83 1.68 -7.21 11.01
CA GLU A 83 1.93 -6.83 12.41
C GLU A 83 2.82 -5.58 12.55
N LYS A 84 3.59 -5.25 11.51
CA LYS A 84 4.49 -4.11 11.53
C LYS A 84 3.88 -2.91 10.79
N PRO A 85 4.28 -1.68 11.12
CA PRO A 85 3.73 -0.49 10.48
C PRO A 85 3.92 -0.48 8.96
N VAL A 86 2.82 -0.23 8.25
CA VAL A 86 2.80 -0.03 6.80
C VAL A 86 2.53 1.44 6.49
N ILE A 87 3.41 2.06 5.75
CA ILE A 87 3.37 3.47 5.36
C ILE A 87 2.91 3.54 3.90
N ALA A 88 1.87 4.28 3.59
CA ALA A 88 1.53 4.66 2.22
C ALA A 88 2.25 5.97 1.86
N TYR A 89 3.04 5.98 0.82
CA TYR A 89 3.55 7.18 0.18
C TYR A 89 2.87 7.36 -1.18
N ILE A 90 2.04 8.40 -1.30
CA ILE A 90 1.30 8.69 -2.53
C ILE A 90 2.13 9.66 -3.36
N ASN A 91 2.76 9.14 -4.43
CA ASN A 91 3.62 9.93 -5.30
C ASN A 91 2.81 10.88 -6.18
N MET A 92 1.81 10.37 -6.94
CA MET A 92 0.90 11.21 -7.74
C MET A 92 -0.56 10.83 -7.52
N GLN A 93 -0.93 9.57 -7.67
CA GLN A 93 -2.33 9.15 -7.63
C GLN A 93 -2.54 7.95 -6.68
N ALA A 94 -3.55 8.05 -5.84
CA ALA A 94 -4.13 6.92 -5.13
C ALA A 94 -5.65 6.93 -5.37
N ALA A 95 -6.04 6.68 -6.62
CA ALA A 95 -7.44 6.70 -7.01
C ALA A 95 -8.10 5.32 -6.85
N SER A 96 -9.40 5.29 -6.57
CA SER A 96 -10.22 4.08 -6.55
C SER A 96 -9.64 2.99 -5.61
N ALA A 97 -9.21 1.85 -6.16
CA ALA A 97 -8.54 0.79 -5.41
C ALA A 97 -7.30 1.30 -4.66
N GLY A 98 -6.58 2.29 -5.21
CA GLY A 98 -5.45 2.93 -4.55
C GLY A 98 -5.84 3.65 -3.26
N ALA A 99 -6.99 4.31 -3.23
CA ALA A 99 -7.52 4.94 -2.02
C ALA A 99 -7.84 3.89 -0.94
N LEU A 100 -8.49 2.79 -1.29
CA LEU A 100 -8.80 1.69 -0.38
C LEU A 100 -7.53 1.10 0.23
N ILE A 101 -6.49 0.87 -0.60
CA ILE A 101 -5.20 0.35 -0.16
C ILE A 101 -4.51 1.36 0.77
N SER A 102 -4.50 2.64 0.40
CA SER A 102 -3.87 3.69 1.21
C SER A 102 -4.48 3.81 2.61
N ILE A 103 -5.82 3.80 2.70
CA ILE A 103 -6.49 3.91 4.01
C ILE A 103 -6.36 2.64 4.87
N ALA A 104 -5.91 1.52 4.31
CA ALA A 104 -5.57 0.33 5.07
C ALA A 104 -4.20 0.42 5.75
N CYS A 105 -3.34 1.35 5.33
CA CYS A 105 -2.03 1.58 5.91
C CYS A 105 -2.10 2.36 7.22
N ASP A 106 -1.11 2.20 8.09
CA ASP A 106 -1.04 2.85 9.40
C ASP A 106 -0.84 4.36 9.28
N SER A 107 -0.06 4.80 8.29
CA SER A 107 0.16 6.22 8.00
C SER A 107 0.17 6.48 6.49
N ILE A 108 -0.21 7.70 6.10
CA ILE A 108 -0.27 8.16 4.71
C ILE A 108 0.52 9.45 4.60
N TYR A 109 1.49 9.47 3.70
CA TYR A 109 2.21 10.67 3.29
C TYR A 109 1.96 10.95 1.82
N MET A 110 1.77 12.21 1.49
CA MET A 110 1.39 12.62 0.13
C MET A 110 2.38 13.62 -0.43
N ARG A 111 2.75 13.44 -1.69
CA ARG A 111 3.55 14.40 -2.42
C ARG A 111 2.71 15.61 -2.83
N THR A 112 3.32 16.79 -2.92
CA THR A 112 2.66 17.98 -3.50
C THR A 112 2.15 17.67 -4.90
N GLY A 113 0.86 17.98 -5.15
CA GLY A 113 0.19 17.71 -6.43
C GLY A 113 -0.40 16.30 -6.55
N SER A 114 -0.27 15.46 -5.54
CA SER A 114 -0.93 14.15 -5.52
C SER A 114 -2.40 14.24 -5.09
N SER A 115 -3.12 13.14 -5.22
CA SER A 115 -4.51 13.04 -4.75
C SER A 115 -4.87 11.63 -4.25
N ILE A 116 -5.87 11.57 -3.36
CA ILE A 116 -6.45 10.32 -2.85
C ILE A 116 -7.98 10.38 -2.90
N GLY A 117 -8.62 9.31 -3.36
CA GLY A 117 -10.09 9.22 -3.39
C GLY A 117 -10.66 8.61 -4.67
N ALA A 118 -11.80 9.15 -5.13
CA ALA A 118 -12.48 8.76 -6.37
C ALA A 118 -12.73 7.23 -6.48
N ALA A 119 -13.35 6.63 -5.45
CA ALA A 119 -13.50 5.18 -5.33
C ALA A 119 -14.86 4.65 -5.80
N THR A 120 -15.59 5.41 -6.62
CA THR A 120 -16.83 4.95 -7.26
C THR A 120 -16.55 3.73 -8.14
N VAL A 121 -17.33 2.67 -7.97
CA VAL A 121 -17.14 1.43 -8.73
C VAL A 121 -17.69 1.60 -10.15
N VAL A 122 -16.82 1.40 -11.12
CA VAL A 122 -17.15 1.45 -12.57
C VAL A 122 -16.83 0.12 -13.24
N ASN A 123 -17.47 -0.16 -14.37
CA ASN A 123 -17.10 -1.28 -15.23
C ASN A 123 -15.90 -0.93 -16.11
N GLN A 124 -15.46 -1.88 -16.95
CA GLN A 124 -14.33 -1.68 -17.87
C GLN A 124 -14.55 -0.56 -18.91
N SER A 125 -15.82 -0.17 -19.16
CA SER A 125 -16.18 0.92 -20.06
C SER A 125 -16.24 2.28 -19.35
N GLY A 126 -15.99 2.33 -18.03
CA GLY A 126 -16.09 3.55 -17.21
C GLY A 126 -17.52 3.89 -16.76
N GLU A 127 -18.49 3.00 -17.00
CA GLU A 127 -19.88 3.21 -16.57
C GLU A 127 -20.06 2.84 -15.10
N VAL A 128 -20.82 3.66 -14.37
CA VAL A 128 -21.08 3.43 -12.93
C VAL A 128 -21.86 2.14 -12.74
N MET A 129 -21.31 1.26 -11.90
CA MET A 129 -21.94 0.00 -11.56
C MET A 129 -23.20 0.21 -10.70
N PRO A 130 -24.19 -0.73 -10.76
CA PRO A 130 -25.39 -0.67 -9.94
C PRO A 130 -25.12 -0.47 -8.44
N ASP A 131 -26.07 0.14 -7.73
CA ASP A 131 -25.93 0.52 -6.30
C ASP A 131 -25.50 -0.63 -5.36
N LYS A 132 -25.82 -1.86 -5.69
CA LYS A 132 -25.33 -3.05 -4.96
C LYS A 132 -23.80 -3.06 -4.85
N TYR A 133 -23.09 -2.74 -5.92
CA TYR A 133 -21.62 -2.71 -5.93
C TYR A 133 -21.09 -1.47 -5.22
N GLN A 134 -21.75 -0.34 -5.39
CA GLN A 134 -21.43 0.89 -4.64
C GLN A 134 -21.61 0.70 -3.14
N SER A 135 -22.70 0.08 -2.73
CA SER A 135 -23.00 -0.23 -1.32
C SER A 135 -21.94 -1.16 -0.71
N PHE A 136 -21.51 -2.18 -1.45
CA PHE A 136 -20.43 -3.07 -1.02
C PHE A 136 -19.11 -2.28 -0.82
N MET A 137 -18.73 -1.47 -1.81
CA MET A 137 -17.51 -0.66 -1.74
C MET A 137 -17.57 0.37 -0.60
N ARG A 138 -18.70 1.08 -0.41
CA ARG A 138 -18.92 1.97 0.73
C ARG A 138 -18.71 1.26 2.06
N GLY A 139 -19.28 0.05 2.19
CA GLY A 139 -19.09 -0.78 3.40
C GLY A 139 -17.63 -1.12 3.65
N MET A 140 -16.90 -1.52 2.62
CA MET A 140 -15.49 -1.87 2.69
C MET A 140 -14.64 -0.64 3.08
N MET A 141 -14.85 0.50 2.43
CA MET A 141 -14.16 1.76 2.73
C MET A 141 -14.37 2.20 4.18
N ARG A 142 -15.64 2.17 4.67
CA ARG A 142 -15.94 2.50 6.06
C ARG A 142 -15.25 1.54 7.04
N ALA A 143 -15.35 0.24 6.81
CA ALA A 143 -14.74 -0.76 7.68
C ALA A 143 -13.21 -0.61 7.76
N THR A 144 -12.58 -0.30 6.63
CA THR A 144 -11.13 -0.07 6.57
C THR A 144 -10.74 1.20 7.34
N ALA A 145 -11.45 2.32 7.12
CA ALA A 145 -11.22 3.57 7.84
C ALA A 145 -11.40 3.39 9.36
N GLN A 146 -12.43 2.65 9.79
CA GLN A 146 -12.64 2.33 11.20
C GLN A 146 -11.51 1.51 11.80
N ALA A 147 -10.97 0.54 11.05
CA ALA A 147 -9.87 -0.30 11.50
C ALA A 147 -8.56 0.48 11.70
N THR A 148 -8.36 1.54 10.91
CA THR A 148 -7.15 2.40 10.96
C THR A 148 -7.39 3.73 11.71
N GLY A 149 -8.54 3.89 12.38
CA GLY A 149 -8.84 5.07 13.20
C GLY A 149 -9.19 6.34 12.42
N ARG A 150 -9.49 6.23 11.12
CA ARG A 150 -9.90 7.35 10.25
C ARG A 150 -11.42 7.51 10.22
N ASP A 151 -11.93 8.71 9.86
CA ASP A 151 -13.37 8.95 9.78
C ASP A 151 -14.02 8.12 8.66
N PRO A 152 -14.92 7.17 8.99
CA PRO A 152 -15.55 6.31 7.99
C PRO A 152 -16.50 7.05 7.04
N LYS A 153 -16.99 8.22 7.40
CA LYS A 153 -17.87 9.03 6.53
C LYS A 153 -17.10 9.64 5.37
N ILE A 154 -15.86 10.05 5.61
CA ILE A 154 -14.97 10.56 4.55
C ILE A 154 -14.65 9.45 3.57
N ALA A 155 -14.30 8.24 4.06
CA ALA A 155 -14.06 7.07 3.22
C ALA A 155 -15.30 6.73 2.36
N GLU A 156 -16.49 6.77 2.96
CA GLU A 156 -17.76 6.54 2.25
C GLU A 156 -18.00 7.56 1.14
N SER A 157 -17.69 8.84 1.39
CA SER A 157 -17.85 9.92 0.40
C SER A 157 -16.94 9.77 -0.82
N MET A 158 -15.85 9.02 -0.72
CA MET A 158 -15.01 8.68 -1.88
C MET A 158 -15.72 7.75 -2.88
N VAL A 159 -16.80 7.07 -2.45
CA VAL A 159 -17.60 6.12 -3.28
C VAL A 159 -18.90 6.76 -3.76
N ASP A 160 -19.17 8.02 -3.44
CA ASP A 160 -20.39 8.70 -3.89
C ASP A 160 -20.43 8.76 -5.42
N THR A 161 -21.63 8.63 -5.99
CA THR A 161 -21.84 8.71 -7.44
C THR A 161 -22.25 10.10 -7.90
N ALA A 162 -22.75 10.95 -7.01
CA ALA A 162 -23.19 12.31 -7.31
C ALA A 162 -22.10 13.34 -6.98
N ASN A 163 -21.39 13.15 -5.86
CA ASN A 163 -20.33 14.05 -5.40
C ASN A 163 -19.13 13.23 -4.95
N VAL A 164 -18.40 12.70 -5.92
CA VAL A 164 -17.21 11.88 -5.69
C VAL A 164 -16.13 12.69 -4.98
N LEU A 165 -15.74 12.25 -3.78
CA LEU A 165 -14.68 12.90 -3.03
C LEU A 165 -13.29 12.48 -3.51
N SER A 166 -12.45 13.46 -3.81
CA SER A 166 -11.00 13.33 -3.98
C SER A 166 -10.35 14.41 -3.16
N LEU A 167 -9.28 14.08 -2.44
CA LEU A 167 -8.60 15.00 -1.54
C LEU A 167 -7.20 15.30 -2.06
N THR A 168 -6.84 16.58 -2.06
CA THR A 168 -5.45 17.06 -2.18
C THR A 168 -4.70 16.76 -0.86
N PRO A 169 -3.36 16.86 -0.83
CA PRO A 169 -2.60 16.67 0.40
C PRO A 169 -3.07 17.58 1.54
N GLU A 170 -3.34 18.85 1.25
CA GLU A 170 -3.80 19.84 2.22
C GLU A 170 -5.17 19.48 2.79
N GLU A 171 -6.09 19.06 1.95
CA GLU A 171 -7.43 18.64 2.36
C GLU A 171 -7.37 17.33 3.16
N ALA A 172 -6.56 16.36 2.73
CA ALA A 172 -6.38 15.09 3.42
C ALA A 172 -5.77 15.28 4.83
N ILE A 173 -4.81 16.18 4.99
CA ILE A 173 -4.26 16.56 6.31
C ILE A 173 -5.35 17.23 7.16
N ALA A 174 -6.10 18.17 6.60
CA ALA A 174 -7.12 18.92 7.33
C ALA A 174 -8.23 18.02 7.89
N VAL A 175 -8.53 16.90 7.24
CA VAL A 175 -9.55 15.94 7.67
C VAL A 175 -8.96 14.69 8.37
N GLY A 176 -7.65 14.67 8.64
CA GLY A 176 -6.98 13.58 9.34
C GLY A 176 -6.85 12.26 8.54
N TYR A 177 -6.79 12.37 7.22
CA TYR A 177 -6.56 11.21 6.32
C TYR A 177 -5.10 11.04 5.89
N CYS A 178 -4.29 12.08 6.07
CA CYS A 178 -2.88 12.11 5.75
C CYS A 178 -2.12 12.70 6.93
N GLU A 179 -1.04 12.09 7.34
CA GLU A 179 -0.20 12.52 8.45
C GLU A 179 0.71 13.70 8.05
N GLY A 180 1.01 13.85 6.76
CA GLY A 180 1.84 14.95 6.29
C GLY A 180 2.18 14.90 4.80
N LYS A 181 2.78 16.00 4.32
CA LYS A 181 3.37 16.04 2.98
C LYS A 181 4.81 15.55 3.04
N ALA A 182 5.22 14.87 1.97
CA ALA A 182 6.60 14.44 1.74
C ALA A 182 6.92 14.53 0.24
N GLU A 183 7.99 15.20 -0.14
CA GLU A 183 8.37 15.35 -1.55
C GLU A 183 9.13 14.14 -2.10
N SER A 184 9.55 13.23 -1.21
CA SER A 184 10.26 12.01 -1.55
C SER A 184 9.94 10.87 -0.58
N VAL A 185 10.21 9.64 -1.02
CA VAL A 185 10.15 8.44 -0.19
C VAL A 185 10.99 8.62 1.09
N ASP A 186 12.21 9.16 0.96
CA ASP A 186 13.11 9.38 2.10
C ASP A 186 12.53 10.35 3.12
N GLU A 187 11.83 11.39 2.67
CA GLU A 187 11.17 12.35 3.54
C GLU A 187 10.00 11.71 4.30
N ALA A 188 9.19 10.90 3.62
CA ALA A 188 8.12 10.14 4.25
C ALA A 188 8.65 9.17 5.31
N ILE A 189 9.75 8.46 5.00
CA ILE A 189 10.39 7.55 5.95
C ILE A 189 10.91 8.33 7.16
N ARG A 190 11.62 9.43 6.98
CA ARG A 190 12.15 10.27 8.09
C ARG A 190 11.06 10.76 9.02
N ALA A 191 9.88 11.10 8.48
CA ALA A 191 8.75 11.54 9.28
C ALA A 191 8.24 10.44 10.22
N VAL A 192 8.31 9.16 9.81
CA VAL A 192 7.87 8.02 10.62
C VAL A 192 8.95 7.54 11.58
N VAL A 193 10.21 7.42 11.10
CA VAL A 193 11.33 6.86 11.88
C VAL A 193 11.84 7.83 12.95
N GLY A 194 11.39 9.10 12.93
CA GLY A 194 11.68 10.06 14.01
C GLY A 194 13.12 10.54 14.06
N GLY A 195 13.83 10.59 12.93
CA GLY A 195 15.20 11.09 12.82
C GLY A 195 16.28 10.04 13.05
N ASN A 196 15.95 8.77 13.31
CA ASN A 196 16.91 7.67 13.33
C ASN A 196 17.48 7.42 11.92
N GLU A 197 18.69 6.88 11.85
CA GLU A 197 19.22 6.39 10.58
C GLU A 197 18.41 5.20 10.09
N PHE A 198 18.25 5.08 8.77
CA PHE A 198 17.51 3.99 8.16
C PHE A 198 18.19 3.47 6.90
N ILE A 199 17.91 2.20 6.58
CA ILE A 199 18.27 1.56 5.31
C ILE A 199 16.98 1.22 4.57
N VAL A 200 16.91 1.55 3.28
CA VAL A 200 15.82 1.12 2.40
C VAL A 200 16.26 -0.11 1.63
N LYS A 201 15.49 -1.20 1.78
CA LYS A 201 15.58 -2.39 0.93
C LYS A 201 14.43 -2.34 -0.07
N ASN A 202 14.71 -2.48 -1.35
CA ASN A 202 13.67 -2.46 -2.38
C ASN A 202 13.27 -3.89 -2.73
N MET A 203 11.99 -4.13 -2.89
CA MET A 203 11.47 -5.44 -3.28
C MET A 203 12.04 -5.89 -4.64
N GLU A 204 12.25 -4.96 -5.58
CA GLU A 204 12.77 -5.26 -6.91
C GLU A 204 14.16 -5.92 -6.88
N ASP A 205 14.97 -5.59 -5.85
CA ASP A 205 16.32 -6.14 -5.66
C ASP A 205 16.25 -7.60 -5.17
N ASP A 206 15.18 -7.95 -4.44
CA ASP A 206 14.97 -9.29 -3.88
C ASP A 206 14.15 -10.22 -4.78
N MET A 207 13.72 -9.75 -5.96
CA MET A 207 12.93 -10.55 -6.90
C MET A 207 13.77 -11.63 -7.58
N THR A 208 13.34 -12.88 -7.42
CA THR A 208 13.94 -14.00 -8.14
C THR A 208 13.60 -13.96 -9.63
N TRP A 209 14.37 -14.70 -10.47
CA TRP A 209 14.03 -14.84 -11.89
C TRP A 209 12.63 -15.46 -12.10
N LEU A 210 12.20 -16.33 -11.18
CA LEU A 210 10.88 -16.95 -11.22
C LEU A 210 9.78 -15.93 -10.92
N ASP A 211 9.98 -15.02 -9.95
CA ASP A 211 9.03 -13.95 -9.66
C ASP A 211 8.86 -13.02 -10.87
N ARG A 212 9.95 -12.67 -11.54
CA ARG A 212 9.92 -11.86 -12.77
C ARG A 212 9.20 -12.60 -13.93
N LEU A 213 9.42 -13.89 -14.07
CA LEU A 213 8.70 -14.69 -15.05
C LEU A 213 7.21 -14.75 -14.77
N ILE A 214 6.82 -14.94 -13.51
CA ILE A 214 5.39 -14.96 -13.12
C ILE A 214 4.75 -13.59 -13.38
N GLN A 215 5.41 -12.48 -13.02
CA GLN A 215 4.90 -11.14 -13.33
C GLN A 215 4.73 -10.92 -14.83
N LEU A 216 5.68 -11.37 -15.62
CA LEU A 216 5.58 -11.31 -17.09
C LEU A 216 4.36 -12.07 -17.60
N LEU A 217 4.12 -13.29 -17.09
CA LEU A 217 2.97 -14.12 -17.50
C LEU A 217 1.62 -13.57 -16.99
N LEU A 218 1.63 -12.82 -15.89
CA LEU A 218 0.43 -12.14 -15.36
C LEU A 218 0.12 -10.83 -16.09
N ASN A 219 1.04 -10.34 -16.94
CA ASN A 219 0.81 -9.10 -17.68
C ASN A 219 -0.37 -9.25 -18.66
N PRO A 220 -1.42 -8.40 -18.56
CA PRO A 220 -2.65 -8.53 -19.36
C PRO A 220 -2.40 -8.46 -20.88
N LEU A 221 -1.41 -7.67 -21.30
CA LEU A 221 -1.06 -7.54 -22.70
C LEU A 221 -0.48 -8.86 -23.24
N LEU A 222 0.40 -9.49 -22.48
CA LEU A 222 0.98 -10.77 -22.86
C LEU A 222 -0.07 -11.89 -22.86
N GLN A 223 -0.98 -11.90 -21.89
CA GLN A 223 -2.11 -12.83 -21.86
C GLN A 223 -3.01 -12.67 -23.08
N SER A 224 -3.27 -11.43 -23.50
CA SER A 224 -4.05 -11.13 -24.71
C SER A 224 -3.36 -11.67 -25.98
N ILE A 225 -2.03 -11.53 -26.07
CA ILE A 225 -1.24 -12.09 -27.19
C ILE A 225 -1.32 -13.63 -27.19
N PHE A 226 -1.16 -14.27 -26.04
CA PHE A 226 -1.28 -15.73 -25.94
C PHE A 226 -2.68 -16.20 -26.33
N MET A 227 -3.73 -15.49 -25.89
CA MET A 227 -5.11 -15.81 -26.26
C MET A 227 -5.30 -15.70 -27.79
N MET A 228 -4.78 -14.65 -28.43
CA MET A 228 -4.84 -14.51 -29.89
C MET A 228 -4.07 -15.63 -30.60
N MET A 229 -2.92 -16.03 -30.09
CA MET A 229 -2.15 -17.15 -30.66
C MET A 229 -2.92 -18.47 -30.55
N ILE A 230 -3.56 -18.75 -29.41
CA ILE A 230 -4.36 -19.95 -29.21
C ILE A 230 -5.55 -19.96 -30.19
N ILE A 231 -6.32 -18.86 -30.27
CA ILE A 231 -7.46 -18.76 -31.18
C ILE A 231 -7.00 -18.88 -32.62
N GLY A 232 -5.89 -18.22 -33.00
CA GLY A 232 -5.30 -18.33 -34.33
C GLY A 232 -4.84 -19.74 -34.67
N GLY A 233 -4.21 -20.42 -33.72
CA GLY A 233 -3.79 -21.83 -33.88
C GLY A 233 -4.97 -22.77 -34.11
N ILE A 234 -6.03 -22.63 -33.30
CA ILE A 234 -7.27 -23.39 -33.48
C ILE A 234 -7.89 -23.12 -34.84
N PHE A 235 -7.92 -21.88 -35.30
CA PHE A 235 -8.46 -21.52 -36.62
C PHE A 235 -7.67 -22.15 -37.75
N VAL A 236 -6.34 -22.13 -37.67
CA VAL A 236 -5.44 -22.77 -38.65
C VAL A 236 -5.66 -24.27 -38.68
N GLU A 237 -5.74 -24.93 -37.51
CA GLU A 237 -5.96 -26.37 -37.43
C GLU A 237 -7.31 -26.80 -38.04
N ILE A 238 -8.38 -26.02 -37.81
CA ILE A 238 -9.69 -26.29 -38.42
C ILE A 238 -9.66 -26.13 -39.94
N ARG A 239 -8.87 -25.16 -40.46
CA ARG A 239 -8.74 -24.91 -41.91
C ARG A 239 -7.80 -25.88 -42.63
N THR A 240 -6.77 -26.32 -41.94
CA THR A 240 -5.68 -27.19 -42.48
C THR A 240 -5.30 -28.27 -41.47
N PRO A 241 -6.17 -29.29 -41.29
CA PRO A 241 -5.93 -30.34 -40.29
C PRO A 241 -4.57 -31.02 -40.47
N GLY A 242 -3.81 -31.18 -39.37
CA GLY A 242 -2.53 -31.89 -39.36
C GLY A 242 -1.29 -31.02 -39.58
N ILE A 243 -1.38 -29.72 -39.50
CA ILE A 243 -0.23 -28.80 -39.53
C ILE A 243 0.22 -28.38 -38.12
N GLY A 244 -0.62 -28.50 -37.09
CA GLY A 244 -0.34 -28.13 -35.72
C GLY A 244 0.11 -29.26 -34.79
#